data_e558e77ec4d7b9a653833d6ab2b4d6c3
#
_entry.id   e558e77ec4d7b9a653833d6ab2b4d6c3
#
_cell.length_a   1.000
_cell.length_b   1.000
_cell.length_c   1.000
_cell.angle_alpha   90.00
_cell.angle_beta   90.00
_cell.angle_gamma   90.00
#
_symmetry.space_group_name_H-M   'P 1'
#
loop_
_entity.id
_entity.type
_entity.pdbx_description
1 polymer ?
#
loop_
_entity_poly.entity_id
_entity_poly.type
_entity_poly.pdbx_seq_one_letter_code
_entity_poly.pdbx_strand_id
1 'polypeptide(L)'
;MNKKIRVTFIYKDCTSLSEQNYYTQHRNLLLKALRRNDSIEMNYVLTSNIFDIDKIKGKTDIILLYEDQNISANCVPDELQGIEDSQIPVIVKIGDPWDAKKYDVKEQQEKYKIDGYFGTYDADFFYKYYPKTFKYKRIFYGIEPSLYQNVLEYDQRIKNKILNSGAVANKKLHNRVFAKLFKGEEDPMRHYKLRTMCNGLPYVTYTTTLGHEYVGDKYSLLLQKYSAAIAATTDIYTMKYFEMPASGCLTFMEVNNDNFAKNLGYRDNESAIFINEKNYKQKFDEYISDLNNPKWRQIANAGREHAMKTFNNDEGVNSLIEFFKEFM
;
A
#
# COMPACT_ATOMS: atom_id res chain seq x y z
N MET A 1 -16.62 -20.78 -23.06
CA MET A 1 -15.56 -20.08 -22.30
C MET A 1 -15.88 -18.60 -22.36
N ASN A 2 -15.94 -17.91 -21.22
CA ASN A 2 -16.08 -16.45 -21.24
C ASN A 2 -14.83 -15.86 -21.87
N LYS A 3 -15.01 -14.86 -22.74
CA LYS A 3 -13.89 -14.13 -23.36
C LYS A 3 -13.07 -13.45 -22.26
N LYS A 4 -11.74 -13.65 -22.26
CA LYS A 4 -10.84 -12.97 -21.33
C LYS A 4 -10.79 -11.48 -21.66
N ILE A 5 -10.64 -10.64 -20.63
CA ILE A 5 -10.38 -9.21 -20.79
C ILE A 5 -8.87 -9.05 -21.12
N ARG A 6 -8.57 -8.48 -22.28
CA ARG A 6 -7.20 -8.22 -22.72
C ARG A 6 -6.72 -6.89 -22.15
N VAL A 7 -5.80 -6.96 -21.20
CA VAL A 7 -5.25 -5.78 -20.51
C VAL A 7 -3.83 -5.54 -20.96
N THR A 8 -3.53 -4.39 -21.52
CA THR A 8 -2.16 -3.99 -21.83
C THR A 8 -1.62 -3.04 -20.77
N PHE A 9 -0.60 -3.49 -20.04
CA PHE A 9 0.16 -2.67 -19.11
C PHE A 9 1.32 -2.02 -19.83
N ILE A 10 1.29 -0.68 -19.95
CA ILE A 10 2.31 0.11 -20.63
C ILE A 10 3.18 0.78 -19.57
N TYR A 11 4.50 0.61 -19.65
CA TYR A 11 5.42 1.14 -18.65
C TYR A 11 6.80 1.47 -19.25
N LYS A 12 7.49 2.44 -18.63
CA LYS A 12 8.92 2.69 -18.87
C LYS A 12 9.77 1.81 -17.97
N ASP A 13 11.00 1.58 -18.37
CA ASP A 13 11.97 0.89 -17.53
C ASP A 13 12.32 1.76 -16.31
N CYS A 14 11.86 1.29 -15.14
CA CYS A 14 12.14 1.89 -13.84
C CYS A 14 13.19 1.11 -13.05
N THR A 15 13.93 0.20 -13.69
CA THR A 15 14.90 -0.69 -13.02
C THR A 15 16.10 0.06 -12.46
N SER A 16 16.37 1.29 -12.91
CA SER A 16 17.33 2.18 -12.24
C SER A 16 16.98 2.49 -10.77
N LEU A 17 15.76 2.18 -10.36
CA LEU A 17 15.30 2.26 -8.98
C LEU A 17 15.54 0.98 -8.21
N SER A 18 16.59 0.27 -8.56
CA SER A 18 17.22 -0.83 -7.86
C SER A 18 16.24 -1.84 -7.20
N GLU A 19 16.66 -3.09 -7.16
CA GLU A 19 16.08 -4.21 -6.39
C GLU A 19 15.76 -3.86 -4.91
N GLN A 20 16.18 -2.71 -4.44
CA GLN A 20 15.98 -2.18 -3.08
C GLN A 20 14.74 -1.29 -2.94
N ASN A 21 14.02 -0.97 -4.02
CA ASN A 21 12.89 -0.05 -3.90
C ASN A 21 11.61 -0.81 -3.52
N TYR A 22 11.18 -0.63 -2.27
CA TYR A 22 9.93 -1.12 -1.69
C TYR A 22 8.70 -0.89 -2.60
N TYR A 23 8.63 0.25 -3.28
CA TYR A 23 7.52 0.59 -4.16
C TYR A 23 7.42 -0.29 -5.41
N THR A 24 8.54 -0.68 -6.01
CA THR A 24 8.57 -1.51 -7.22
C THR A 24 8.00 -2.91 -6.94
N GLN A 25 8.19 -3.42 -5.74
CA GLN A 25 7.74 -4.77 -5.37
C GLN A 25 6.24 -4.84 -5.14
N HIS A 26 5.62 -3.87 -4.46
CA HIS A 26 4.16 -3.82 -4.32
C HIS A 26 3.44 -3.75 -5.67
N ARG A 27 4.00 -3.03 -6.64
CA ARG A 27 3.49 -3.00 -8.01
C ARG A 27 3.56 -4.36 -8.66
N ASN A 28 4.73 -5.00 -8.59
CA ASN A 28 4.96 -6.32 -9.17
C ASN A 28 4.03 -7.38 -8.57
N LEU A 29 3.74 -7.31 -7.27
CA LEU A 29 2.85 -8.28 -6.62
C LEU A 29 1.42 -8.20 -7.15
N LEU A 30 0.86 -7.00 -7.38
CA LEU A 30 -0.46 -6.86 -8.02
C LEU A 30 -0.43 -7.33 -9.48
N LEU A 31 0.64 -7.03 -10.23
CA LEU A 31 0.81 -7.50 -11.61
C LEU A 31 0.93 -9.04 -11.68
N LYS A 32 1.57 -9.67 -10.70
CA LYS A 32 1.60 -11.14 -10.59
C LYS A 32 0.18 -11.72 -10.40
N ALA A 33 -0.64 -11.09 -9.57
CA ALA A 33 -2.02 -11.50 -9.35
C ALA A 33 -2.87 -11.33 -10.61
N LEU A 34 -2.74 -10.21 -11.33
CA LEU A 34 -3.39 -10.01 -12.63
C LEU A 34 -3.02 -11.10 -13.63
N ARG A 35 -1.71 -11.44 -13.72
CA ARG A 35 -1.21 -12.44 -14.66
C ARG A 35 -1.75 -13.86 -14.38
N ARG A 36 -2.01 -14.22 -13.13
CA ARG A 36 -2.50 -15.56 -12.76
C ARG A 36 -4.02 -15.70 -12.80
N ASN A 37 -4.75 -14.58 -12.99
CA ASN A 37 -6.22 -14.62 -13.04
C ASN A 37 -6.71 -15.11 -14.41
N ASP A 38 -7.57 -16.13 -14.38
CA ASP A 38 -8.06 -16.77 -15.60
C ASP A 38 -8.97 -15.90 -16.46
N SER A 39 -9.55 -14.84 -15.90
CA SER A 39 -10.43 -13.90 -16.60
C SER A 39 -9.67 -12.79 -17.35
N ILE A 40 -8.35 -12.70 -17.16
CA ILE A 40 -7.49 -11.66 -17.74
C ILE A 40 -6.45 -12.28 -18.67
N GLU A 41 -6.18 -11.60 -19.77
CA GLU A 41 -5.02 -11.81 -20.63
C GLU A 41 -4.12 -10.56 -20.56
N MET A 42 -2.97 -10.70 -19.87
CA MET A 42 -2.03 -9.59 -19.65
C MET A 42 -1.01 -9.49 -20.79
N ASN A 43 -0.92 -8.31 -21.39
CA ASN A 43 0.16 -7.91 -22.28
C ASN A 43 1.02 -6.85 -21.59
N TYR A 44 2.33 -7.05 -21.55
CA TYR A 44 3.30 -6.14 -20.93
C TYR A 44 4.09 -5.43 -22.01
N VAL A 45 3.99 -4.11 -22.04
CA VAL A 45 4.67 -3.28 -23.03
C VAL A 45 5.68 -2.37 -22.34
N LEU A 46 6.94 -2.77 -22.39
CA LEU A 46 8.06 -1.91 -22.05
C LEU A 46 8.29 -0.92 -23.19
N THR A 47 8.27 0.37 -22.89
CA THR A 47 8.48 1.44 -23.87
C THR A 47 9.49 2.47 -23.37
N SER A 48 9.88 3.36 -24.25
CA SER A 48 10.62 4.58 -23.93
C SER A 48 9.64 5.71 -23.54
N ASN A 49 9.95 6.93 -23.90
CA ASN A 49 9.12 8.10 -23.57
C ASN A 49 7.82 8.19 -24.38
N ILE A 50 7.77 7.59 -25.57
CA ILE A 50 6.64 7.67 -26.48
C ILE A 50 6.18 6.25 -26.81
N PHE A 51 4.89 6.00 -26.72
CA PHE A 51 4.25 4.75 -27.16
C PHE A 51 3.11 5.04 -28.14
N ASP A 52 3.14 4.35 -29.27
CA ASP A 52 2.12 4.42 -30.32
C ASP A 52 1.01 3.41 -30.05
N ILE A 53 -0.21 3.90 -29.80
CA ILE A 53 -1.39 3.12 -29.43
C ILE A 53 -1.88 2.23 -30.59
N ASP A 54 -1.61 2.58 -31.83
CA ASP A 54 -2.02 1.76 -32.97
C ASP A 54 -1.38 0.35 -32.95
N LYS A 55 -0.26 0.18 -32.29
CA LYS A 55 0.39 -1.14 -32.10
C LYS A 55 -0.45 -2.15 -31.31
N ILE A 56 -1.36 -1.68 -30.46
CA ILE A 56 -2.22 -2.50 -29.61
C ILE A 56 -3.70 -2.44 -29.99
N LYS A 57 -4.08 -1.61 -30.95
CA LYS A 57 -5.46 -1.45 -31.43
C LYS A 57 -6.03 -2.79 -31.90
N GLY A 58 -7.24 -3.13 -31.49
CA GLY A 58 -7.89 -4.40 -31.77
C GLY A 58 -7.34 -5.61 -30.98
N LYS A 59 -6.26 -5.45 -30.22
CA LYS A 59 -5.64 -6.49 -29.38
C LYS A 59 -5.79 -6.24 -27.88
N THR A 60 -6.33 -5.08 -27.49
CA THR A 60 -6.44 -4.60 -26.11
C THR A 60 -7.85 -4.14 -25.84
N ASP A 61 -8.42 -4.53 -24.73
CA ASP A 61 -9.71 -4.08 -24.24
C ASP A 61 -9.54 -2.97 -23.18
N ILE A 62 -8.44 -2.96 -22.42
CA ILE A 62 -8.10 -1.96 -21.38
C ILE A 62 -6.60 -1.62 -21.44
N ILE A 63 -6.27 -0.34 -21.39
CA ILE A 63 -4.91 0.13 -21.10
C ILE A 63 -4.79 0.34 -19.60
N LEU A 64 -3.78 -0.28 -18.97
CA LEU A 64 -3.46 -0.12 -17.57
C LEU A 64 -2.18 0.69 -17.42
N LEU A 65 -2.23 1.77 -16.65
CA LEU A 65 -1.08 2.57 -16.26
C LEU A 65 -0.92 2.56 -14.75
N TYR A 66 0.31 2.67 -14.28
CA TYR A 66 0.60 2.91 -12.88
C TYR A 66 1.13 4.32 -12.71
N GLU A 67 0.31 5.17 -12.12
CA GLU A 67 0.73 6.50 -11.70
C GLU A 67 1.73 6.35 -10.57
N ASP A 68 2.98 6.60 -10.88
CA ASP A 68 4.00 6.73 -9.88
C ASP A 68 4.65 8.10 -10.01
N GLN A 69 4.12 8.97 -9.23
CA GLN A 69 4.51 10.37 -9.18
C GLN A 69 5.72 10.61 -8.27
N ASN A 70 6.30 9.57 -7.72
CA ASN A 70 7.59 9.74 -7.10
C ASN A 70 8.57 10.17 -8.19
N ILE A 71 9.06 11.41 -8.12
CA ILE A 71 9.85 12.12 -9.13
C ILE A 71 11.04 11.28 -9.68
N SER A 72 11.49 10.31 -8.88
CA SER A 72 12.55 9.36 -9.24
C SER A 72 12.07 8.12 -10.00
N ALA A 73 10.75 7.90 -10.17
CA ALA A 73 10.19 6.64 -10.65
C ALA A 73 8.99 6.82 -11.60
N ASN A 74 9.03 7.83 -12.48
CA ASN A 74 8.00 7.97 -13.50
C ASN A 74 8.04 6.75 -14.45
N CYS A 75 7.17 5.78 -14.18
CA CYS A 75 7.06 4.54 -14.96
C CYS A 75 6.01 4.64 -16.08
N VAL A 76 5.38 5.78 -16.26
CA VAL A 76 4.45 6.05 -17.36
C VAL A 76 5.21 6.70 -18.52
N PRO A 77 4.99 6.31 -19.79
CA PRO A 77 5.57 7.01 -20.93
C PRO A 77 5.12 8.48 -20.94
N ASP A 78 5.97 9.35 -21.48
CA ASP A 78 5.67 10.79 -21.51
C ASP A 78 4.52 11.10 -22.48
N GLU A 79 4.30 10.24 -23.49
CA GLU A 79 3.26 10.39 -24.50
C GLU A 79 2.69 9.04 -24.92
N LEU A 80 1.36 8.98 -25.04
CA LEU A 80 0.63 7.90 -25.72
C LEU A 80 0.14 8.44 -27.08
N GLN A 81 0.95 8.27 -28.11
CA GLN A 81 0.65 8.77 -29.45
C GLN A 81 -0.58 8.06 -30.03
N GLY A 82 -1.55 8.82 -30.56
CA GLY A 82 -2.80 8.28 -31.08
C GLY A 82 -3.87 7.96 -30.04
N ILE A 83 -3.65 8.31 -28.76
CA ILE A 83 -4.64 8.07 -27.70
C ILE A 83 -5.92 8.87 -27.92
N GLU A 84 -5.84 10.06 -28.53
CA GLU A 84 -6.99 10.95 -28.82
C GLU A 84 -8.06 10.27 -29.66
N ASP A 85 -7.65 9.43 -30.62
CA ASP A 85 -8.50 8.69 -31.53
C ASP A 85 -8.81 7.27 -31.08
N SER A 86 -8.29 6.89 -29.90
CA SER A 86 -8.48 5.57 -29.33
C SER A 86 -9.81 5.50 -28.57
N GLN A 87 -10.51 4.38 -28.75
CA GLN A 87 -11.69 4.03 -27.95
C GLN A 87 -11.33 3.04 -26.82
N ILE A 88 -10.04 2.78 -26.61
CA ILE A 88 -9.58 1.83 -25.58
C ILE A 88 -9.53 2.57 -24.23
N PRO A 89 -10.31 2.14 -23.22
CA PRO A 89 -10.31 2.79 -21.93
C PRO A 89 -8.95 2.74 -21.24
N VAL A 90 -8.56 3.86 -20.63
CA VAL A 90 -7.33 4.00 -19.86
C VAL A 90 -7.64 4.02 -18.36
N ILE A 91 -7.16 3.01 -17.66
CA ILE A 91 -7.35 2.87 -16.20
C ILE A 91 -6.01 3.05 -15.51
N VAL A 92 -6.00 3.89 -14.47
CA VAL A 92 -4.77 4.25 -13.77
C VAL A 92 -4.80 3.79 -12.31
N LYS A 93 -3.77 3.04 -11.91
CA LYS A 93 -3.47 2.80 -10.50
C LYS A 93 -2.79 4.04 -9.93
N ILE A 94 -3.41 4.66 -8.93
CA ILE A 94 -2.80 5.82 -8.28
C ILE A 94 -1.64 5.43 -7.36
N GLY A 95 -0.67 6.32 -7.26
CA GLY A 95 0.35 6.33 -6.24
C GLY A 95 -0.17 6.91 -4.90
N ASP A 96 0.65 7.70 -4.24
CA ASP A 96 0.25 8.42 -3.03
C ASP A 96 -0.59 9.66 -3.42
N PRO A 97 -1.88 9.78 -3.01
CA PRO A 97 -2.76 10.83 -3.50
C PRO A 97 -2.26 12.26 -3.28
N TRP A 98 -1.47 12.50 -2.23
CA TRP A 98 -0.88 13.83 -1.97
C TRP A 98 0.16 14.24 -3.02
N ASP A 99 0.70 13.30 -3.79
CA ASP A 99 1.61 13.60 -4.88
C ASP A 99 0.91 14.38 -6.02
N ALA A 100 -0.40 14.29 -6.11
CA ALA A 100 -1.24 15.10 -7.01
C ALA A 100 -1.05 16.62 -6.85
N LYS A 101 -0.49 17.08 -5.73
CA LYS A 101 -0.11 18.49 -5.54
C LYS A 101 1.11 18.92 -6.34
N LYS A 102 1.86 17.98 -6.89
CA LYS A 102 3.13 18.23 -7.60
C LYS A 102 2.93 18.49 -9.10
N TYR A 103 1.73 18.28 -9.62
CA TYR A 103 1.40 18.40 -11.05
C TYR A 103 -0.08 18.73 -11.24
N ASP A 104 -0.46 19.15 -12.47
CA ASP A 104 -1.86 19.36 -12.81
C ASP A 104 -2.53 18.01 -13.17
N VAL A 105 -3.37 17.52 -12.25
CA VAL A 105 -4.08 16.24 -12.41
C VAL A 105 -5.10 16.28 -13.57
N LYS A 106 -5.62 17.46 -13.93
CA LYS A 106 -6.54 17.59 -15.06
C LYS A 106 -5.79 17.51 -16.38
N GLU A 107 -4.64 18.19 -16.44
CA GLU A 107 -3.74 18.08 -17.59
C GLU A 107 -3.31 16.62 -17.82
N GLN A 108 -2.97 15.89 -16.75
CA GLN A 108 -2.63 14.47 -16.86
C GLN A 108 -3.81 13.61 -17.33
N GLN A 109 -5.02 13.86 -16.80
CA GLN A 109 -6.22 13.15 -17.26
C GLN A 109 -6.47 13.37 -18.74
N GLU A 110 -6.43 14.62 -19.20
CA GLU A 110 -6.62 14.97 -20.60
C GLU A 110 -5.54 14.37 -21.50
N LYS A 111 -4.28 14.49 -21.08
CA LYS A 111 -3.11 14.00 -21.83
C LYS A 111 -3.15 12.50 -22.10
N TYR A 112 -3.55 11.70 -21.11
CA TYR A 112 -3.60 10.23 -21.23
C TYR A 112 -5.02 9.72 -21.49
N LYS A 113 -6.01 10.60 -21.60
CA LYS A 113 -7.44 10.23 -21.74
C LYS A 113 -7.89 9.23 -20.69
N ILE A 114 -7.60 9.53 -19.43
CA ILE A 114 -7.85 8.59 -18.32
C ILE A 114 -9.36 8.53 -18.04
N ASP A 115 -9.93 7.33 -18.15
CA ASP A 115 -11.34 7.04 -17.88
C ASP A 115 -11.62 6.71 -16.41
N GLY A 116 -10.64 6.13 -15.72
CA GLY A 116 -10.83 5.76 -14.33
C GLY A 116 -9.55 5.58 -13.56
N TYR A 117 -9.66 5.77 -12.24
CA TYR A 117 -8.58 5.62 -11.28
C TYR A 117 -8.94 4.57 -10.25
N PHE A 118 -7.94 3.84 -9.75
CA PHE A 118 -8.13 2.95 -8.61
C PHE A 118 -6.94 2.99 -7.65
N GLY A 119 -7.19 2.63 -6.41
CA GLY A 119 -6.19 2.55 -5.36
C GLY A 119 -6.78 2.01 -4.07
N THR A 120 -5.95 1.85 -3.05
CA THR A 120 -6.39 1.32 -1.75
C THR A 120 -7.06 2.35 -0.85
N TYR A 121 -6.93 3.62 -1.17
CA TYR A 121 -7.39 4.72 -0.32
C TYR A 121 -8.89 4.87 -0.31
N ASP A 122 -9.42 5.46 0.77
CA ASP A 122 -10.82 5.84 0.86
C ASP A 122 -11.16 6.91 -0.17
N ALA A 123 -12.37 6.86 -0.75
CA ALA A 123 -12.79 7.82 -1.76
C ALA A 123 -12.75 9.27 -1.24
N ASP A 124 -13.14 9.48 0.03
CA ASP A 124 -13.07 10.80 0.64
C ASP A 124 -11.64 11.31 0.76
N PHE A 125 -10.67 10.41 0.94
CA PHE A 125 -9.26 10.78 0.95
C PHE A 125 -8.73 11.06 -0.46
N PHE A 126 -9.09 10.27 -1.47
CA PHE A 126 -8.75 10.50 -2.87
C PHE A 126 -9.24 11.87 -3.32
N TYR A 127 -10.51 12.21 -3.08
CA TYR A 127 -11.11 13.47 -3.50
C TYR A 127 -10.65 14.72 -2.72
N LYS A 128 -9.77 14.59 -1.74
CA LYS A 128 -9.03 15.73 -1.18
C LYS A 128 -7.97 16.28 -2.15
N TYR A 129 -7.53 15.46 -3.10
CA TYR A 129 -6.43 15.77 -4.02
C TYR A 129 -6.85 15.75 -5.49
N TYR A 130 -7.86 14.98 -5.83
CA TYR A 130 -8.38 14.82 -7.18
C TYR A 130 -9.77 15.44 -7.31
N PRO A 131 -10.14 15.95 -8.52
CA PRO A 131 -11.48 16.45 -8.78
C PRO A 131 -12.56 15.39 -8.53
N LYS A 132 -13.70 15.82 -8.00
CA LYS A 132 -14.85 14.92 -7.76
C LYS A 132 -15.48 14.35 -9.03
N THR A 133 -15.16 14.94 -10.19
CA THR A 133 -15.58 14.47 -11.51
C THR A 133 -14.81 13.25 -12.00
N PHE A 134 -13.65 12.96 -11.39
CA PHE A 134 -12.84 11.80 -11.76
C PHE A 134 -13.48 10.53 -11.22
N LYS A 135 -13.61 9.50 -12.07
CA LYS A 135 -14.12 8.19 -11.66
C LYS A 135 -13.06 7.46 -10.87
N TYR A 136 -13.35 7.14 -9.62
CA TYR A 136 -12.44 6.45 -8.71
C TYR A 136 -13.09 5.23 -8.07
N LYS A 137 -12.34 4.14 -7.99
CA LYS A 137 -12.74 2.91 -7.30
C LYS A 137 -11.73 2.54 -6.23
N ARG A 138 -12.15 2.46 -4.97
CA ARG A 138 -11.33 1.85 -3.92
C ARG A 138 -11.27 0.34 -4.16
N ILE A 139 -10.06 -0.18 -4.31
CA ILE A 139 -9.80 -1.60 -4.46
C ILE A 139 -8.71 -1.97 -3.47
N PHE A 140 -8.99 -2.89 -2.57
CA PHE A 140 -8.01 -3.39 -1.64
C PHE A 140 -7.10 -4.42 -2.31
N TYR A 141 -5.82 -4.23 -2.17
CA TYR A 141 -4.74 -5.13 -2.55
C TYR A 141 -3.52 -4.82 -1.68
N GLY A 142 -2.49 -5.65 -1.73
CA GLY A 142 -1.22 -5.42 -1.03
C GLY A 142 -0.69 -6.66 -0.35
N ILE A 143 -1.52 -7.68 -0.17
CA ILE A 143 -1.09 -8.97 0.36
C ILE A 143 -0.95 -9.96 -0.80
N GLU A 144 0.30 -10.33 -1.10
CA GLU A 144 0.58 -11.45 -2.00
C GLU A 144 0.46 -12.76 -1.22
N PRO A 145 -0.56 -13.60 -1.48
CA PRO A 145 -0.83 -14.77 -0.64
C PRO A 145 0.37 -15.68 -0.43
N SER A 146 1.19 -15.88 -1.47
CA SER A 146 2.37 -16.76 -1.41
C SER A 146 3.42 -16.34 -0.38
N LEU A 147 3.47 -15.05 -0.01
CA LEU A 147 4.40 -14.53 0.99
C LEU A 147 3.93 -14.70 2.44
N TYR A 148 2.65 -15.03 2.62
CA TYR A 148 1.99 -15.09 3.93
C TYR A 148 1.31 -16.43 4.23
N GLN A 149 1.45 -17.44 3.35
CA GLN A 149 0.79 -18.74 3.54
C GLN A 149 1.38 -19.52 4.71
N ASN A 150 2.70 -19.60 4.77
CA ASN A 150 3.43 -20.41 5.75
C ASN A 150 4.08 -19.52 6.80
N VAL A 151 3.26 -18.98 7.73
CA VAL A 151 3.76 -18.14 8.79
C VAL A 151 4.13 -18.98 10.03
N LEU A 152 5.13 -18.54 10.77
CA LEU A 152 5.50 -19.16 12.05
C LEU A 152 4.32 -19.14 13.01
N GLU A 153 4.19 -20.23 13.79
CA GLU A 153 3.20 -20.27 14.86
C GLU A 153 3.43 -19.16 15.89
N TYR A 154 2.34 -18.60 16.42
CA TYR A 154 2.39 -17.46 17.33
C TYR A 154 3.34 -17.68 18.53
N ASP A 155 3.35 -18.91 19.07
CA ASP A 155 4.14 -19.27 20.24
C ASP A 155 5.64 -19.47 19.95
N GLN A 156 6.04 -19.57 18.68
CA GLN A 156 7.43 -19.68 18.25
C GLN A 156 8.12 -18.31 18.04
N ARG A 157 7.35 -17.21 18.20
CA ARG A 157 7.80 -15.85 17.91
C ARG A 157 8.35 -15.16 19.16
N ILE A 158 9.06 -14.07 18.92
CA ILE A 158 9.53 -13.17 19.99
C ILE A 158 8.30 -12.46 20.60
N LYS A 159 7.97 -12.82 21.86
CA LYS A 159 6.80 -12.27 22.57
C LYS A 159 7.12 -11.00 23.36
N ASN A 160 8.31 -10.93 23.97
CA ASN A 160 8.71 -9.86 24.90
C ASN A 160 9.18 -8.56 24.19
N LYS A 161 8.96 -8.47 22.88
CA LYS A 161 9.25 -7.29 22.07
C LYS A 161 8.10 -7.00 21.12
N ILE A 162 7.85 -5.71 20.89
CA ILE A 162 6.88 -5.23 19.91
C ILE A 162 7.66 -4.62 18.75
N LEU A 163 7.45 -5.11 17.53
CA LEU A 163 8.12 -4.59 16.34
C LEU A 163 7.53 -3.24 15.91
N ASN A 164 8.38 -2.24 15.80
CA ASN A 164 8.08 -0.97 15.16
C ASN A 164 8.93 -0.82 13.90
N SER A 165 8.30 -0.90 12.73
CA SER A 165 9.00 -0.88 11.44
C SER A 165 8.58 0.32 10.61
N GLY A 166 9.54 0.95 9.94
CA GLY A 166 9.32 2.01 8.98
C GLY A 166 9.81 3.39 9.41
N ALA A 167 9.41 4.42 8.66
CA ALA A 167 9.85 5.78 8.91
C ALA A 167 9.39 6.29 10.28
N VAL A 168 10.29 6.98 10.97
CA VAL A 168 10.03 7.72 12.21
C VAL A 168 10.63 9.11 12.10
N ALA A 169 10.09 10.05 12.84
CA ALA A 169 10.62 11.40 12.87
C ALA A 169 11.85 11.52 13.76
N ASN A 170 12.69 12.51 13.48
CA ASN A 170 13.75 12.89 14.40
C ASN A 170 13.12 13.53 15.66
N LYS A 171 13.48 13.03 16.83
CA LYS A 171 12.98 13.56 18.11
C LYS A 171 13.50 14.95 18.43
N LYS A 172 14.66 15.36 17.87
CA LYS A 172 15.27 16.67 18.11
C LYS A 172 14.59 17.75 17.27
N LEU A 173 13.91 18.69 17.93
CA LEU A 173 13.14 19.74 17.30
C LEU A 173 13.98 20.59 16.32
N HIS A 174 15.22 20.93 16.68
CA HIS A 174 16.10 21.73 15.83
C HIS A 174 16.41 21.05 14.49
N ASN A 175 16.60 19.72 14.46
CA ASN A 175 16.84 18.99 13.22
C ASN A 175 15.60 19.03 12.31
N ARG A 176 14.40 18.96 12.88
CA ARG A 176 13.13 19.04 12.16
C ARG A 176 12.89 20.42 11.57
N VAL A 177 13.16 21.47 12.37
CA VAL A 177 13.07 22.87 11.92
C VAL A 177 14.07 23.13 10.80
N PHE A 178 15.31 22.64 10.93
CA PHE A 178 16.32 22.75 9.90
C PHE A 178 15.90 22.05 8.58
N ALA A 179 15.41 20.81 8.65
CA ALA A 179 14.95 20.08 7.48
C ALA A 179 13.81 20.81 6.75
N LYS A 180 12.85 21.36 7.51
CA LYS A 180 11.74 22.14 6.96
C LYS A 180 12.20 23.43 6.27
N LEU A 181 13.10 24.18 6.91
CA LEU A 181 13.54 25.50 6.42
C LEU A 181 14.52 25.41 5.25
N PHE A 182 15.43 24.43 5.27
CA PHE A 182 16.53 24.36 4.32
C PHE A 182 16.37 23.29 3.24
N LYS A 183 15.53 22.26 3.50
CA LYS A 183 15.29 21.18 2.52
C LYS A 183 13.85 21.16 1.97
N GLY A 184 12.94 21.99 2.50
CA GLY A 184 11.55 22.01 2.11
C GLY A 184 10.78 20.71 2.44
N GLU A 185 11.37 19.86 3.29
CA GLU A 185 10.75 18.57 3.67
C GLU A 185 9.58 18.80 4.64
N GLU A 186 8.48 18.09 4.44
CA GLU A 186 7.40 18.06 5.44
C GLU A 186 7.92 17.41 6.74
N ASP A 187 7.44 17.93 7.89
CA ASP A 187 7.85 17.37 9.18
C ASP A 187 7.32 15.93 9.35
N PRO A 188 8.21 14.92 9.41
CA PRO A 188 7.77 13.53 9.56
C PRO A 188 6.95 13.25 10.84
N MET A 189 7.02 14.14 11.85
CA MET A 189 6.15 14.05 13.03
C MET A 189 4.67 14.21 12.67
N ARG A 190 4.36 14.91 11.60
CA ARG A 190 2.97 15.04 11.12
C ARG A 190 2.39 13.68 10.77
N HIS A 191 3.18 12.85 10.08
CA HIS A 191 2.70 11.55 9.56
C HIS A 191 2.96 10.37 10.49
N TYR A 192 4.01 10.46 11.35
CA TYR A 192 4.52 9.31 12.12
C TYR A 192 4.68 9.61 13.61
N LYS A 193 3.84 10.48 14.19
CA LYS A 193 3.97 10.94 15.59
C LYS A 193 3.92 9.78 16.57
N LEU A 194 2.84 8.99 16.55
CA LEU A 194 2.67 7.88 17.49
C LEU A 194 3.77 6.82 17.31
N ARG A 195 4.11 6.47 16.06
CA ARG A 195 5.22 5.55 15.76
C ARG A 195 6.55 6.04 16.34
N THR A 196 6.83 7.33 16.24
CA THR A 196 8.03 7.96 16.81
C THR A 196 8.02 7.92 18.34
N MET A 197 6.86 8.15 18.96
CA MET A 197 6.69 8.05 20.41
C MET A 197 6.97 6.63 20.92
N CYS A 198 6.47 5.61 20.23
CA CYS A 198 6.64 4.21 20.57
C CYS A 198 8.12 3.80 20.63
N ASN A 199 8.98 4.33 19.76
CA ASN A 199 10.41 3.99 19.72
C ASN A 199 11.20 4.31 20.99
N GLY A 200 10.63 5.00 21.95
CA GLY A 200 11.26 5.32 23.23
C GLY A 200 11.08 4.26 24.30
N LEU A 201 10.31 3.20 24.03
CA LEU A 201 9.96 2.20 25.02
C LEU A 201 10.95 1.02 24.99
N PRO A 202 11.36 0.48 26.14
CA PRO A 202 12.45 -0.53 26.24
C PRO A 202 12.09 -1.88 25.60
N TYR A 203 10.80 -2.17 25.47
CA TYR A 203 10.28 -3.40 24.86
C TYR A 203 9.90 -3.21 23.38
N VAL A 204 10.16 -2.05 22.78
CA VAL A 204 9.94 -1.81 21.36
C VAL A 204 11.24 -2.00 20.58
N THR A 205 11.22 -2.88 19.59
CA THR A 205 12.33 -3.07 18.65
C THR A 205 12.03 -2.32 17.37
N TYR A 206 12.99 -1.49 16.95
CA TYR A 206 12.83 -0.65 15.76
C TYR A 206 13.67 -1.15 14.58
N THR A 207 13.07 -1.15 13.40
CA THR A 207 13.77 -1.28 12.13
C THR A 207 13.38 -0.13 11.19
N THR A 208 14.32 0.31 10.36
CA THR A 208 14.05 1.31 9.31
C THR A 208 13.19 0.71 8.19
N THR A 209 12.69 1.55 7.28
CA THR A 209 11.96 1.06 6.08
C THR A 209 12.91 0.33 5.12
N LEU A 210 14.10 0.86 4.95
CA LEU A 210 15.16 0.39 4.06
C LEU A 210 16.45 0.27 4.87
N GLY A 211 17.46 -0.37 4.31
CA GLY A 211 18.77 -0.49 4.97
C GLY A 211 18.89 -1.67 5.92
N HIS A 212 18.07 -2.71 5.74
CA HIS A 212 18.19 -4.01 6.39
C HIS A 212 17.92 -5.15 5.38
N GLU A 213 18.26 -6.37 5.74
CA GLU A 213 18.14 -7.54 4.86
C GLU A 213 16.69 -7.95 4.51
N TYR A 214 15.71 -7.49 5.29
CA TYR A 214 14.29 -7.85 5.13
C TYR A 214 13.54 -6.77 4.35
N VAL A 215 13.92 -6.55 3.10
CA VAL A 215 13.23 -5.64 2.19
C VAL A 215 12.43 -6.45 1.18
N GLY A 216 11.34 -5.89 0.70
CA GLY A 216 10.52 -6.46 -0.33
C GLY A 216 9.88 -7.78 0.06
N ASP A 217 10.04 -8.81 -0.78
CA ASP A 217 9.47 -10.15 -0.55
C ASP A 217 9.92 -10.77 0.79
N LYS A 218 11.05 -10.31 1.35
CA LYS A 218 11.54 -10.75 2.64
C LYS A 218 10.91 -10.02 3.84
N TYR A 219 10.12 -8.98 3.62
CA TYR A 219 9.52 -8.22 4.71
C TYR A 219 8.57 -9.06 5.57
N SER A 220 7.81 -9.96 4.95
CA SER A 220 6.97 -10.93 5.67
C SER A 220 7.77 -11.80 6.65
N LEU A 221 9.03 -12.15 6.31
CA LEU A 221 9.92 -12.93 7.18
C LEU A 221 10.36 -12.14 8.43
N LEU A 222 10.54 -10.82 8.30
CA LEU A 222 10.78 -9.96 9.46
C LEU A 222 9.57 -9.94 10.40
N LEU A 223 8.39 -9.70 9.83
CA LEU A 223 7.15 -9.61 10.59
C LEU A 223 6.87 -10.89 11.39
N GLN A 224 7.09 -12.05 10.78
CA GLN A 224 6.87 -13.36 11.41
C GLN A 224 7.76 -13.64 12.62
N LYS A 225 8.89 -12.94 12.78
CA LYS A 225 9.76 -13.10 13.96
C LYS A 225 9.12 -12.60 15.25
N TYR A 226 8.13 -11.71 15.17
CA TYR A 226 7.53 -11.05 16.34
C TYR A 226 6.08 -11.46 16.52
N SER A 227 5.66 -11.68 17.75
CA SER A 227 4.25 -11.93 18.07
C SER A 227 3.41 -10.66 17.99
N ALA A 228 4.03 -9.49 18.13
CA ALA A 228 3.33 -8.20 18.13
C ALA A 228 4.05 -7.15 17.29
N ALA A 229 3.29 -6.27 16.62
CA ALA A 229 3.80 -5.20 15.77
C ALA A 229 2.93 -3.95 15.84
N ILE A 230 3.49 -2.79 15.45
CA ILE A 230 2.84 -1.48 15.50
C ILE A 230 2.56 -0.98 14.07
N ALA A 231 1.29 -0.87 13.71
CA ALA A 231 0.81 -0.19 12.53
C ALA A 231 0.29 1.19 12.93
N ALA A 232 1.11 2.22 12.77
CA ALA A 232 0.74 3.58 13.21
C ALA A 232 1.11 4.62 12.15
N THR A 233 0.12 5.43 11.75
CA THR A 233 0.23 6.58 10.86
C THR A 233 -0.89 7.56 11.17
N THR A 234 -0.60 8.85 11.13
CA THR A 234 -1.53 9.89 11.59
C THR A 234 -2.58 10.24 10.53
N ASP A 235 -2.17 10.42 9.27
CA ASP A 235 -3.02 11.02 8.22
C ASP A 235 -3.75 10.00 7.36
N ILE A 236 -3.17 8.81 7.14
CA ILE A 236 -3.75 7.72 6.35
C ILE A 236 -3.12 6.39 6.74
N TYR A 237 -3.89 5.31 6.70
CA TYR A 237 -3.34 3.98 6.85
C TYR A 237 -2.36 3.63 5.72
N THR A 238 -1.40 2.77 6.03
CA THR A 238 -0.39 2.28 5.10
C THR A 238 -0.46 0.77 4.98
N MET A 239 0.33 0.19 4.07
CA MET A 239 0.41 -1.26 3.86
C MET A 239 0.66 -2.07 5.14
N LYS A 240 1.29 -1.48 6.16
CA LYS A 240 1.52 -2.12 7.47
C LYS A 240 0.23 -2.56 8.18
N TYR A 241 -0.89 -1.86 7.92
CA TYR A 241 -2.20 -2.25 8.43
C TYR A 241 -2.73 -3.54 7.80
N PHE A 242 -2.15 -3.95 6.67
CA PHE A 242 -2.47 -5.20 5.98
C PHE A 242 -1.41 -6.28 6.27
N GLU A 243 -0.13 -5.93 6.10
CA GLU A 243 1.00 -6.85 6.16
C GLU A 243 1.25 -7.43 7.56
N MET A 244 1.15 -6.62 8.60
CA MET A 244 1.38 -7.05 9.98
C MET A 244 0.35 -8.08 10.43
N PRO A 245 -0.97 -7.84 10.28
CA PRO A 245 -1.96 -8.87 10.59
C PRO A 245 -1.82 -10.10 9.69
N ALA A 246 -1.61 -9.93 8.37
CA ALA A 246 -1.43 -11.05 7.44
C ALA A 246 -0.27 -11.96 7.85
N SER A 247 0.79 -11.40 8.43
CA SER A 247 1.91 -12.14 9.00
C SER A 247 1.58 -12.85 10.33
N GLY A 248 0.37 -12.67 10.87
CA GLY A 248 -0.06 -13.24 12.14
C GLY A 248 0.47 -12.50 13.38
N CYS A 249 0.86 -11.23 13.24
CA CYS A 249 1.19 -10.40 14.38
C CYS A 249 -0.08 -9.92 15.10
N LEU A 250 -0.07 -9.93 16.44
CA LEU A 250 -0.96 -9.07 17.21
C LEU A 250 -0.65 -7.63 16.82
N THR A 251 -1.56 -6.99 16.11
CA THR A 251 -1.27 -5.66 15.55
C THR A 251 -1.87 -4.57 16.42
N PHE A 252 -0.99 -3.73 16.96
CA PHE A 252 -1.38 -2.48 17.60
C PHE A 252 -1.58 -1.43 16.51
N MET A 253 -2.82 -1.08 16.23
CA MET A 253 -3.19 -0.17 15.14
C MET A 253 -3.52 1.22 15.65
N GLU A 254 -2.86 2.24 15.12
CA GLU A 254 -3.31 3.61 15.34
C GLU A 254 -4.64 3.82 14.61
N VAL A 255 -5.68 4.15 15.40
CA VAL A 255 -7.01 4.50 14.88
C VAL A 255 -7.38 5.87 15.43
N ASN A 256 -7.53 6.82 14.51
CA ASN A 256 -7.94 8.18 14.81
C ASN A 256 -9.01 8.64 13.79
N ASN A 257 -9.46 9.90 13.88
CA ASN A 257 -10.50 10.41 12.99
C ASN A 257 -9.99 10.73 11.57
N ASP A 258 -8.68 10.89 11.41
CA ASP A 258 -8.08 11.41 10.17
C ASP A 258 -7.48 10.32 9.29
N ASN A 259 -7.08 9.17 9.88
CA ASN A 259 -6.34 8.15 9.15
C ASN A 259 -7.18 7.08 8.45
N PHE A 260 -8.50 7.18 8.51
CA PHE A 260 -9.44 6.25 7.86
C PHE A 260 -9.27 4.76 8.23
N ALA A 261 -8.45 4.43 9.23
CA ALA A 261 -8.19 3.05 9.62
C ALA A 261 -9.44 2.31 10.11
N LYS A 262 -10.45 3.03 10.60
CA LYS A 262 -11.77 2.47 10.95
C LYS A 262 -12.45 1.77 9.77
N ASN A 263 -12.21 2.25 8.54
CA ASN A 263 -12.82 1.75 7.32
C ASN A 263 -12.14 0.49 6.77
N LEU A 264 -11.12 -0.03 7.48
CA LEU A 264 -10.45 -1.28 7.14
C LEU A 264 -11.16 -2.53 7.67
N GLY A 265 -12.19 -2.36 8.51
CA GLY A 265 -13.02 -3.45 9.01
C GLY A 265 -12.44 -4.22 10.21
N TYR A 266 -11.27 -3.82 10.74
CA TYR A 266 -10.78 -4.38 12.00
C TYR A 266 -11.63 -3.93 13.18
N ARG A 267 -11.67 -4.76 14.24
CA ARG A 267 -12.38 -4.51 15.48
C ARG A 267 -11.44 -4.53 16.67
N ASP A 268 -11.57 -3.52 17.55
CA ASP A 268 -10.73 -3.41 18.75
C ASP A 268 -10.94 -4.59 19.69
N ASN A 269 -9.83 -5.14 20.19
CA ASN A 269 -9.77 -6.32 21.06
C ASN A 269 -10.36 -7.62 20.45
N GLU A 270 -10.71 -7.63 19.15
CA GLU A 270 -11.18 -8.81 18.43
C GLU A 270 -10.24 -9.23 17.31
N SER A 271 -9.82 -8.29 16.43
CA SER A 271 -8.93 -8.57 15.29
C SER A 271 -7.71 -7.62 15.21
N ALA A 272 -7.64 -6.64 16.10
CA ALA A 272 -6.50 -5.76 16.33
C ALA A 272 -6.62 -5.13 17.72
N ILE A 273 -5.57 -4.48 18.20
CA ILE A 273 -5.62 -3.62 19.39
C ILE A 273 -5.54 -2.18 18.92
N PHE A 274 -6.61 -1.41 19.14
CA PHE A 274 -6.62 0.00 18.74
C PHE A 274 -5.86 0.86 19.72
N ILE A 275 -4.91 1.62 19.19
CA ILE A 275 -4.07 2.53 19.95
C ILE A 275 -4.18 3.96 19.43
N ASN A 276 -3.86 4.89 20.30
CA ASN A 276 -3.69 6.31 20.02
C ASN A 276 -2.67 6.91 21.00
N GLU A 277 -2.38 8.20 20.88
CA GLU A 277 -1.39 8.88 21.73
C GLU A 277 -1.70 8.81 23.25
N LYS A 278 -2.95 8.60 23.63
CA LYS A 278 -3.37 8.56 25.04
C LYS A 278 -3.27 7.18 25.68
N ASN A 279 -3.53 6.12 24.88
CA ASN A 279 -3.67 4.75 25.44
C ASN A 279 -2.55 3.77 25.06
N TYR A 280 -1.66 4.08 24.10
CA TYR A 280 -0.70 3.12 23.55
C TYR A 280 0.20 2.47 24.62
N LYS A 281 0.69 3.25 25.59
CA LYS A 281 1.53 2.72 26.67
C LYS A 281 0.77 1.70 27.51
N GLN A 282 -0.43 2.05 27.96
CA GLN A 282 -1.27 1.15 28.75
C GLN A 282 -1.54 -0.17 27.99
N LYS A 283 -1.87 -0.09 26.69
CA LYS A 283 -2.13 -1.28 25.86
C LYS A 283 -0.87 -2.14 25.68
N PHE A 284 0.28 -1.52 25.53
CA PHE A 284 1.55 -2.24 25.46
C PHE A 284 1.91 -2.89 26.78
N ASP A 285 1.76 -2.18 27.90
CA ASP A 285 2.05 -2.70 29.24
C ASP A 285 1.10 -3.86 29.60
N GLU A 286 -0.17 -3.80 29.19
CA GLU A 286 -1.12 -4.92 29.33
C GLU A 286 -0.62 -6.16 28.58
N TYR A 287 -0.13 -6.02 27.35
CA TYR A 287 0.44 -7.11 26.57
C TYR A 287 1.73 -7.66 27.22
N ILE A 288 2.67 -6.78 27.57
CA ILE A 288 3.98 -7.16 28.10
C ILE A 288 3.87 -7.82 29.49
N SER A 289 2.89 -7.42 30.31
CA SER A 289 2.69 -7.98 31.65
C SER A 289 2.12 -9.41 31.64
N ASP A 290 1.50 -9.83 30.53
CA ASP A 290 0.88 -11.16 30.43
C ASP A 290 1.04 -11.75 29.01
N LEU A 291 2.29 -12.05 28.64
CA LEU A 291 2.70 -12.51 27.31
C LEU A 291 2.07 -13.85 26.89
N ASN A 292 1.63 -14.66 27.82
CA ASN A 292 1.07 -15.99 27.58
C ASN A 292 -0.46 -16.01 27.59
N ASN A 293 -1.11 -14.87 27.73
CA ASN A 293 -2.57 -14.80 27.66
C ASN A 293 -3.09 -15.27 26.29
N PRO A 294 -3.93 -16.29 26.24
CA PRO A 294 -4.43 -16.84 24.99
C PRO A 294 -5.20 -15.85 24.13
N LYS A 295 -5.73 -14.77 24.72
CA LYS A 295 -6.44 -13.70 23.98
C LYS A 295 -5.57 -13.07 22.91
N TRP A 296 -4.25 -12.93 23.14
CA TRP A 296 -3.36 -12.29 22.17
C TRP A 296 -3.26 -13.09 20.88
N ARG A 297 -3.11 -14.41 21.00
CA ARG A 297 -3.13 -15.30 19.83
C ARG A 297 -4.48 -15.30 19.12
N GLN A 298 -5.58 -15.28 19.88
CA GLN A 298 -6.92 -15.24 19.29
C GLN A 298 -7.11 -13.97 18.46
N ILE A 299 -6.75 -12.80 18.99
CA ILE A 299 -6.84 -11.51 18.28
C ILE A 299 -5.92 -11.50 17.06
N ALA A 300 -4.69 -12.01 17.18
CA ALA A 300 -3.74 -12.08 16.08
C ALA A 300 -4.26 -12.98 14.94
N ASN A 301 -4.84 -14.15 15.26
CA ASN A 301 -5.43 -15.06 14.28
C ASN A 301 -6.63 -14.45 13.57
N ALA A 302 -7.54 -13.82 14.30
CA ALA A 302 -8.69 -13.14 13.72
C ALA A 302 -8.26 -11.96 12.83
N GLY A 303 -7.23 -11.21 13.24
CA GLY A 303 -6.62 -10.15 12.41
C GLY A 303 -6.01 -10.71 11.12
N ARG A 304 -5.33 -11.84 11.21
CA ARG A 304 -4.76 -12.52 10.03
C ARG A 304 -5.83 -13.00 9.07
N GLU A 305 -6.87 -13.66 9.57
CA GLU A 305 -7.99 -14.14 8.75
C GLU A 305 -8.65 -12.97 8.01
N HIS A 306 -8.93 -11.87 8.73
CA HIS A 306 -9.49 -10.67 8.13
C HIS A 306 -8.58 -10.09 7.04
N ALA A 307 -7.27 -9.93 7.32
CA ALA A 307 -6.32 -9.38 6.37
C ALA A 307 -6.20 -10.24 5.10
N MET A 308 -6.03 -11.56 5.26
CA MET A 308 -5.89 -12.49 4.14
C MET A 308 -7.16 -12.58 3.29
N LYS A 309 -8.33 -12.39 3.88
CA LYS A 309 -9.60 -12.36 3.15
C LYS A 309 -9.80 -11.05 2.40
N THR A 310 -9.46 -9.91 3.03
CA THR A 310 -9.89 -8.59 2.56
C THR A 310 -8.85 -7.90 1.66
N PHE A 311 -7.56 -8.07 1.97
CA PHE A 311 -6.48 -7.27 1.35
C PHE A 311 -5.57 -8.08 0.44
N ASN A 312 -5.90 -9.35 0.15
CA ASN A 312 -5.11 -10.15 -0.75
C ASN A 312 -5.27 -9.70 -2.21
N ASN A 313 -4.21 -9.91 -2.98
CA ASN A 313 -4.14 -9.42 -4.35
C ASN A 313 -5.12 -10.12 -5.29
N ASP A 314 -5.49 -11.38 -5.03
CA ASP A 314 -6.43 -12.12 -5.91
C ASP A 314 -7.83 -11.52 -5.79
N GLU A 315 -8.28 -11.20 -4.58
CA GLU A 315 -9.56 -10.51 -4.37
C GLU A 315 -9.51 -9.06 -4.90
N GLY A 316 -8.35 -8.40 -4.78
CA GLY A 316 -8.12 -7.10 -5.40
C GLY A 316 -8.29 -7.15 -6.91
N VAL A 317 -7.75 -8.19 -7.56
CA VAL A 317 -7.91 -8.40 -9.01
C VAL A 317 -9.36 -8.71 -9.39
N ASN A 318 -10.07 -9.52 -8.61
CA ASN A 318 -11.49 -9.75 -8.85
C ASN A 318 -12.31 -8.45 -8.83
N SER A 319 -12.03 -7.59 -7.85
CA SER A 319 -12.66 -6.27 -7.76
C SER A 319 -12.26 -5.34 -8.91
N LEU A 320 -11.02 -5.44 -9.38
CA LEU A 320 -10.53 -4.64 -10.53
C LEU A 320 -11.16 -5.11 -11.84
N ILE A 321 -11.40 -6.41 -12.03
CA ILE A 321 -12.14 -6.95 -13.17
C ILE A 321 -13.55 -6.37 -13.24
N GLU A 322 -14.24 -6.30 -12.12
CA GLU A 322 -15.58 -5.68 -12.09
C GLU A 322 -15.51 -4.18 -12.43
N PHE A 323 -14.44 -3.51 -12.04
CA PHE A 323 -14.24 -2.12 -12.43
C PHE A 323 -13.93 -1.96 -13.91
N PHE A 324 -13.13 -2.85 -14.51
CA PHE A 324 -12.87 -2.84 -15.96
C PHE A 324 -14.14 -3.01 -16.80
N LYS A 325 -15.05 -3.88 -16.35
CA LYS A 325 -16.34 -4.10 -17.04
C LYS A 325 -17.24 -2.86 -17.11
N GLU A 326 -17.04 -1.88 -16.23
CA GLU A 326 -17.78 -0.62 -16.26
C GLU A 326 -17.42 0.27 -17.47
N PHE A 327 -16.34 -0.06 -18.20
CA PHE A 327 -15.82 0.71 -19.33
C PHE A 327 -15.87 -0.06 -20.68
N MET A 328 -16.39 -1.30 -20.68
CA MET A 328 -16.40 -2.18 -21.86
C MET A 328 -17.77 -2.26 -22.54
#